data_46a244339dd2c8841b3f076810d4b5c9
#
_entry.id   46a244339dd2c8841b3f076810d4b5c9
#
_cell.length_a   1.000
_cell.length_b   1.000
_cell.length_c   1.000
_cell.angle_alpha   90.00
_cell.angle_beta   90.00
_cell.angle_gamma   90.00
#
_symmetry.space_group_name_H-M   'P 1'
#
loop_
_entity.id
_entity.type
_entity.pdbx_description
1 polymer ?
#
loop_
_entity_poly.entity_id
_entity_poly.type
_entity_poly.pdbx_seq_one_letter_code
_entity_poly.pdbx_strand_id
1 'polypeptide(L)'
;MKHGVLDARISHRFGFLSGGINDFFGLDNADVRLGLDYGITDRLMVGIGRSGYQRTVDGFFKYKLLRQCDEGCAMPLTLVIVGASSLTTAPARDVPWYGPDRKDYFSNRLSYSWQLVLGRKFSEAFSLQLMPGEVHRNLVELASDHNDLVNVGVGGRMKLSKRVAVNGEYFHVFRERSPLFTNSLSLGFDI
;
A
#
# COMPACT_ATOMS: atom_id res chain seq x y z
N MET A 1 13.91 -6.85 -3.97
CA MET A 1 13.95 -8.24 -4.50
C MET A 1 15.17 -8.32 -5.39
N LYS A 2 15.81 -9.48 -5.52
CA LYS A 2 16.91 -9.71 -6.45
C LYS A 2 16.39 -10.09 -7.83
N HIS A 3 17.21 -9.92 -8.85
CA HIS A 3 16.91 -10.35 -10.22
C HIS A 3 16.50 -11.84 -10.25
N GLY A 4 15.46 -12.15 -11.03
CA GLY A 4 14.98 -13.52 -11.26
C GLY A 4 14.20 -14.16 -10.11
N VAL A 5 14.00 -13.46 -8.99
CA VAL A 5 13.21 -13.98 -7.85
C VAL A 5 11.73 -13.73 -8.11
N LEU A 6 10.93 -14.80 -7.99
CA LEU A 6 9.47 -14.76 -7.96
C LEU A 6 9.01 -15.00 -6.51
N ASP A 7 8.14 -14.14 -6.01
CA ASP A 7 7.54 -14.23 -4.66
C ASP A 7 6.01 -14.30 -4.78
N ALA A 8 5.43 -15.36 -4.24
CA ALA A 8 3.98 -15.50 -4.12
C ALA A 8 3.55 -15.04 -2.73
N ARG A 9 2.65 -14.06 -2.68
CA ARG A 9 2.25 -13.40 -1.44
C ARG A 9 0.77 -13.52 -1.18
N ILE A 10 0.42 -13.93 0.03
CA ILE A 10 -0.93 -13.88 0.57
C ILE A 10 -0.92 -12.81 1.65
N SER A 11 -1.73 -11.77 1.47
CA SER A 11 -1.84 -10.67 2.42
C SER A 11 -3.26 -10.60 2.96
N HIS A 12 -3.38 -10.43 4.28
CA HIS A 12 -4.64 -10.18 4.94
C HIS A 12 -4.70 -8.73 5.41
N ARG A 13 -5.82 -8.08 5.17
CA ARG A 13 -6.15 -6.77 5.75
C ARG A 13 -7.42 -6.93 6.57
N PHE A 14 -7.40 -6.36 7.74
CA PHE A 14 -8.54 -6.39 8.66
C PHE A 14 -9.31 -5.07 8.59
N GLY A 15 -10.54 -5.07 9.09
CA GLY A 15 -11.41 -3.90 9.13
C GLY A 15 -10.94 -2.83 10.14
N PHE A 16 -11.87 -1.94 10.48
CA PHE A 16 -11.56 -0.79 11.33
C PHE A 16 -11.45 -1.18 12.81
N LEU A 17 -10.42 -0.70 13.48
CA LEU A 17 -10.27 -0.83 14.94
C LEU A 17 -11.40 -0.13 15.71
N SER A 18 -12.04 0.88 15.11
CA SER A 18 -13.12 1.68 15.70
C SER A 18 -14.40 0.90 15.99
N GLY A 19 -14.60 -0.26 15.36
CA GLY A 19 -15.72 -1.19 15.68
C GLY A 19 -15.61 -1.81 17.08
N GLY A 20 -14.43 -1.73 17.71
CA GLY A 20 -14.20 -2.20 19.07
C GLY A 20 -14.42 -3.69 19.22
N ILE A 21 -14.90 -4.09 20.42
CA ILE A 21 -15.08 -5.50 20.76
C ILE A 21 -16.20 -6.18 19.96
N ASN A 22 -17.17 -5.39 19.45
CA ASN A 22 -18.30 -5.94 18.70
C ASN A 22 -17.89 -6.51 17.33
N ASP A 23 -16.86 -5.92 16.70
CA ASP A 23 -16.30 -6.38 15.43
C ASP A 23 -14.94 -7.08 15.66
N PHE A 24 -14.67 -7.47 16.89
CA PHE A 24 -13.40 -8.02 17.33
C PHE A 24 -12.20 -7.17 16.83
N PHE A 25 -12.31 -5.83 16.98
CA PHE A 25 -11.32 -4.85 16.52
C PHE A 25 -11.03 -4.93 15.01
N GLY A 26 -12.06 -5.24 14.20
CA GLY A 26 -11.97 -5.35 12.76
C GLY A 26 -11.52 -6.72 12.24
N LEU A 27 -11.22 -7.69 13.12
CA LEU A 27 -10.77 -9.03 12.72
C LEU A 27 -11.86 -9.83 11.99
N ASP A 28 -13.15 -9.54 12.26
CA ASP A 28 -14.28 -10.20 11.59
C ASP A 28 -14.42 -9.78 10.11
N ASN A 29 -13.82 -8.67 9.71
CA ASN A 29 -13.86 -8.13 8.35
C ASN A 29 -12.49 -8.26 7.67
N ALA A 30 -12.09 -9.49 7.36
CA ALA A 30 -10.82 -9.74 6.68
C ALA A 30 -10.96 -9.69 5.16
N ASP A 31 -10.09 -8.95 4.49
CA ASP A 31 -9.91 -9.00 3.05
C ASP A 31 -8.57 -9.65 2.70
N VAL A 32 -8.59 -10.53 1.70
CA VAL A 32 -7.42 -11.28 1.25
C VAL A 32 -6.96 -10.76 -0.10
N ARG A 33 -5.66 -10.47 -0.21
CA ARG A 33 -5.00 -10.20 -1.48
C ARG A 33 -4.01 -11.31 -1.82
N LEU A 34 -4.18 -11.92 -2.99
CA LEU A 34 -3.21 -12.81 -3.61
C LEU A 34 -2.35 -12.03 -4.58
N GLY A 35 -1.04 -12.14 -4.48
CA GLY A 35 -0.10 -11.40 -5.31
C GLY A 35 1.07 -12.26 -5.78
N LEU A 36 1.61 -11.88 -6.94
CA LEU A 36 2.83 -12.40 -7.51
C LEU A 36 3.76 -11.21 -7.78
N ASP A 37 4.94 -11.23 -7.18
CA ASP A 37 5.95 -10.20 -7.28
C ASP A 37 7.19 -10.78 -7.97
N TYR A 38 7.74 -10.09 -8.98
CA TYR A 38 8.89 -10.54 -9.74
C TYR A 38 10.01 -9.49 -9.82
N GLY A 39 11.22 -9.90 -9.51
CA GLY A 39 12.44 -9.08 -9.66
C GLY A 39 12.95 -9.11 -11.09
N ILE A 40 12.64 -8.09 -11.89
CA ILE A 40 13.16 -7.96 -13.27
C ILE A 40 14.65 -7.67 -13.25
N THR A 41 15.09 -6.81 -12.33
CA THR A 41 16.50 -6.51 -12.06
C THR A 41 16.72 -6.35 -10.56
N ASP A 42 17.95 -6.15 -10.09
CA ASP A 42 18.22 -5.82 -8.69
C ASP A 42 17.65 -4.46 -8.23
N ARG A 43 17.19 -3.66 -9.19
CA ARG A 43 16.61 -2.34 -8.95
C ARG A 43 15.12 -2.25 -9.29
N LEU A 44 14.64 -3.07 -10.24
CA LEU A 44 13.26 -3.04 -10.72
C LEU A 44 12.52 -4.32 -10.32
N MET A 45 11.41 -4.14 -9.63
CA MET A 45 10.46 -5.17 -9.27
C MET A 45 9.08 -4.77 -9.79
N VAL A 46 8.34 -5.73 -10.30
CA VAL A 46 6.94 -5.58 -10.68
C VAL A 46 6.11 -6.60 -9.92
N GLY A 47 4.84 -6.33 -9.76
CA GLY A 47 3.92 -7.27 -9.17
C GLY A 47 2.51 -7.08 -9.69
N ILE A 48 1.72 -8.13 -9.58
CA ILE A 48 0.31 -8.16 -9.91
C ILE A 48 -0.43 -8.86 -8.76
N GLY A 49 -1.66 -8.43 -8.48
CA GLY A 49 -2.44 -9.04 -7.43
C GLY A 49 -3.94 -8.95 -7.65
N ARG A 50 -4.67 -9.72 -6.85
CA ARG A 50 -6.12 -9.68 -6.77
C ARG A 50 -6.56 -9.64 -5.33
N SER A 51 -7.43 -8.69 -5.00
CA SER A 51 -8.05 -8.51 -3.70
C SER A 51 -9.52 -8.88 -3.75
N GLY A 52 -10.07 -9.39 -2.64
CA GLY A 52 -11.50 -9.65 -2.47
C GLY A 52 -12.31 -8.36 -2.44
N TYR A 53 -11.78 -7.31 -1.81
CA TYR A 53 -12.44 -6.02 -1.74
C TYR A 53 -12.73 -5.46 -3.12
N GLN A 54 -14.02 -5.25 -3.44
CA GLN A 54 -14.49 -4.81 -4.75
C GLN A 54 -13.95 -5.64 -5.93
N ARG A 55 -13.48 -6.87 -5.67
CA ARG A 55 -12.84 -7.76 -6.67
C ARG A 55 -11.72 -7.05 -7.43
N THR A 56 -10.91 -6.26 -6.73
CA THR A 56 -9.88 -5.41 -7.33
C THR A 56 -8.72 -6.24 -7.88
N VAL A 57 -8.29 -5.93 -9.10
CA VAL A 57 -7.02 -6.40 -9.68
C VAL A 57 -6.06 -5.22 -9.67
N ASP A 58 -4.85 -5.43 -9.19
CA ASP A 58 -3.82 -4.41 -9.11
C ASP A 58 -2.52 -4.84 -9.77
N GLY A 59 -1.79 -3.86 -10.27
CA GLY A 59 -0.43 -4.02 -10.74
C GLY A 59 0.44 -2.89 -10.20
N PHE A 60 1.71 -3.18 -9.92
CA PHE A 60 2.63 -2.17 -9.44
C PHE A 60 4.05 -2.40 -9.95
N PHE A 61 4.86 -1.34 -9.90
CA PHE A 61 6.29 -1.43 -10.01
C PHE A 61 6.97 -0.71 -8.83
N LYS A 62 8.17 -1.16 -8.49
CA LYS A 62 9.08 -0.52 -7.54
C LYS A 62 10.44 -0.38 -8.19
N TYR A 63 10.94 0.86 -8.28
CA TYR A 63 12.25 1.14 -8.83
C TYR A 63 13.16 1.79 -7.80
N LYS A 64 14.28 1.14 -7.49
CA LYS A 64 15.29 1.61 -6.55
C LYS A 64 16.24 2.59 -7.24
N LEU A 65 16.06 3.87 -6.98
CA LEU A 65 16.91 4.93 -7.49
C LEU A 65 18.27 4.97 -6.79
N LEU A 66 18.24 5.01 -5.46
CA LEU A 66 19.42 5.08 -4.61
C LEU A 66 19.42 3.89 -3.64
N ARG A 67 20.60 3.42 -3.30
CA ARG A 67 20.80 2.37 -2.30
C ARG A 67 21.76 2.87 -1.24
N GLN A 68 21.36 2.78 0.01
CA GLN A 68 22.24 3.04 1.14
C GLN A 68 23.46 2.13 1.08
N CYS A 69 24.63 2.69 1.31
CA CYS A 69 25.89 1.96 1.46
C CYS A 69 26.80 2.70 2.43
N ASP A 70 27.54 1.94 3.23
CA ASP A 70 28.41 2.46 4.29
C ASP A 70 29.89 2.41 3.87
N GLU A 71 30.27 1.45 3.01
CA GLU A 71 31.66 1.28 2.53
C GLU A 71 31.76 1.57 1.03
N GLY A 72 32.66 2.49 0.67
CA GLY A 72 32.99 2.81 -0.73
C GLY A 72 32.03 3.75 -1.46
N CYS A 73 30.87 4.06 -0.90
CA CYS A 73 30.00 5.11 -1.39
C CYS A 73 29.27 5.81 -0.23
N ALA A 74 29.31 7.15 -0.19
CA ALA A 74 28.69 7.93 0.90
C ALA A 74 27.20 8.17 0.66
N MET A 75 26.39 7.10 0.46
CA MET A 75 24.95 7.22 0.28
C MET A 75 24.21 6.91 1.58
N PRO A 76 23.68 7.91 2.31
CA PRO A 76 23.14 7.73 3.65
C PRO A 76 21.74 7.11 3.67
N LEU A 77 21.05 6.99 2.52
CA LEU A 77 19.67 6.53 2.44
C LEU A 77 19.39 5.71 1.17
N THR A 78 18.32 4.94 1.21
CA THR A 78 17.74 4.27 0.05
C THR A 78 16.52 5.07 -0.43
N LEU A 79 16.43 5.30 -1.74
CA LEU A 79 15.30 5.93 -2.39
C LEU A 79 14.66 4.98 -3.38
N VAL A 80 13.34 4.77 -3.24
CA VAL A 80 12.55 3.92 -4.14
C VAL A 80 11.33 4.70 -4.62
N ILE A 81 11.05 4.62 -5.92
CA ILE A 81 9.78 5.06 -6.50
C ILE A 81 8.87 3.84 -6.61
N VAL A 82 7.62 4.02 -6.21
CA VAL A 82 6.55 3.03 -6.37
C VAL A 82 5.44 3.66 -7.20
N GLY A 83 5.01 2.97 -8.24
CA GLY A 83 3.80 3.30 -8.98
C GLY A 83 2.89 2.09 -9.02
N ALA A 84 1.60 2.30 -8.80
CA ALA A 84 0.61 1.24 -8.88
C ALA A 84 -0.67 1.72 -9.58
N SER A 85 -1.36 0.79 -10.19
CA SER A 85 -2.70 0.98 -10.74
C SER A 85 -3.59 -0.14 -10.25
N SER A 86 -4.84 0.17 -9.96
CA SER A 86 -5.84 -0.83 -9.61
C SER A 86 -7.11 -0.65 -10.41
N LEU A 87 -7.75 -1.78 -10.72
CA LEU A 87 -8.98 -1.90 -11.48
C LEU A 87 -10.03 -2.62 -10.64
N THR A 88 -11.15 -1.95 -10.35
CA THR A 88 -12.31 -2.57 -9.72
C THR A 88 -13.07 -3.41 -10.75
N THR A 89 -13.18 -4.73 -10.50
CA THR A 89 -13.87 -5.68 -11.39
C THR A 89 -15.21 -6.16 -10.84
N ALA A 90 -15.68 -5.62 -9.72
CA ALA A 90 -17.00 -5.92 -9.18
C ALA A 90 -18.11 -5.53 -10.18
N PRO A 91 -19.27 -6.22 -10.20
CA PRO A 91 -20.42 -5.81 -10.98
C PRO A 91 -20.80 -4.36 -10.68
N ALA A 92 -21.31 -3.63 -11.67
CA ALA A 92 -21.65 -2.21 -11.52
C ALA A 92 -22.54 -1.94 -10.28
N ARG A 93 -23.52 -2.77 -10.03
CA ARG A 93 -24.45 -2.66 -8.88
C ARG A 93 -23.77 -2.80 -7.50
N ASP A 94 -22.56 -3.38 -7.46
CA ASP A 94 -21.84 -3.68 -6.22
C ASP A 94 -20.74 -2.62 -5.94
N VAL A 95 -20.63 -1.59 -6.79
CA VAL A 95 -19.64 -0.51 -6.58
C VAL A 95 -20.31 0.74 -6.01
N PRO A 96 -19.66 1.44 -5.05
CA PRO A 96 -20.29 2.53 -4.29
C PRO A 96 -20.72 3.73 -5.14
N TRP A 97 -20.02 3.99 -6.25
CA TRP A 97 -20.33 5.13 -7.13
C TRP A 97 -21.37 4.82 -8.20
N TYR A 98 -21.87 3.59 -8.27
CA TYR A 98 -22.90 3.23 -9.24
C TYR A 98 -24.26 3.77 -8.82
N GLY A 99 -24.97 4.34 -9.79
CA GLY A 99 -26.33 4.83 -9.62
C GLY A 99 -27.07 4.82 -10.96
N PRO A 100 -28.41 4.90 -10.99
CA PRO A 100 -29.21 4.81 -12.20
C PRO A 100 -28.85 5.87 -13.24
N ASP A 101 -28.33 7.02 -12.80
CA ASP A 101 -27.97 8.15 -13.65
C ASP A 101 -26.47 8.20 -14.02
N ARG A 102 -25.67 7.25 -13.55
CA ARG A 102 -24.23 7.18 -13.86
C ARG A 102 -23.90 6.02 -14.76
N LYS A 103 -23.34 6.33 -15.92
CA LYS A 103 -22.81 5.30 -16.83
C LYS A 103 -21.51 4.73 -16.25
N ASP A 104 -21.42 3.40 -16.26
CA ASP A 104 -20.24 2.67 -15.82
C ASP A 104 -19.21 2.59 -16.97
N TYR A 105 -18.29 3.53 -17.00
CA TYR A 105 -17.17 3.49 -17.93
C TYR A 105 -15.99 2.74 -17.32
N PHE A 106 -15.20 2.05 -18.15
CA PHE A 106 -13.99 1.37 -17.74
C PHE A 106 -13.02 2.30 -16.98
N SER A 107 -12.88 3.54 -17.44
CA SER A 107 -12.04 4.55 -16.80
C SER A 107 -12.45 4.84 -15.35
N ASN A 108 -13.76 4.81 -15.04
CA ASN A 108 -14.27 5.06 -13.69
C ASN A 108 -13.83 4.02 -12.66
N ARG A 109 -13.42 2.85 -13.14
CA ARG A 109 -12.99 1.70 -12.34
C ARG A 109 -11.50 1.70 -12.01
N LEU A 110 -10.74 2.65 -12.60
CA LEU A 110 -9.30 2.76 -12.43
C LEU A 110 -8.94 3.73 -11.30
N SER A 111 -7.95 3.35 -10.54
CA SER A 111 -7.24 4.23 -9.62
C SER A 111 -5.73 4.02 -9.74
N TYR A 112 -4.97 5.06 -9.38
CA TYR A 112 -3.51 5.08 -9.48
C TYR A 112 -2.93 5.53 -8.15
N SER A 113 -1.73 5.07 -7.84
CA SER A 113 -0.99 5.57 -6.71
C SER A 113 0.48 5.74 -7.03
N TRP A 114 1.06 6.80 -6.50
CA TRP A 114 2.47 7.10 -6.57
C TRP A 114 3.03 7.28 -5.16
N GLN A 115 4.21 6.76 -4.92
CA GLN A 115 4.86 6.87 -3.62
C GLN A 115 6.37 6.94 -3.78
N LEU A 116 7.00 7.82 -3.01
CA LEU A 116 8.43 7.81 -2.77
C LEU A 116 8.68 7.12 -1.43
N VAL A 117 9.65 6.21 -1.38
CA VAL A 117 10.07 5.56 -0.14
C VAL A 117 11.51 5.97 0.14
N LEU A 118 11.68 6.77 1.20
CA LEU A 118 12.97 7.23 1.73
C LEU A 118 13.29 6.37 2.95
N GLY A 119 14.15 5.39 2.78
CA GLY A 119 14.50 4.44 3.84
C GLY A 119 15.93 4.60 4.33
N ARG A 120 16.14 4.48 5.63
CA ARG A 120 17.46 4.43 6.25
C ARG A 120 17.55 3.30 7.27
N LYS A 121 18.57 2.50 7.11
CA LYS A 121 19.01 1.52 8.11
C LYS A 121 20.02 2.22 9.01
N PHE A 122 19.64 2.48 10.28
CA PHE A 122 20.50 3.15 11.27
C PHE A 122 21.45 2.19 11.96
N SER A 123 21.03 0.93 12.10
CA SER A 123 21.83 -0.15 12.65
C SER A 123 21.36 -1.49 12.06
N GLU A 124 22.03 -2.59 12.41
CA GLU A 124 21.55 -3.92 12.04
C GLU A 124 20.19 -4.28 12.64
N ALA A 125 19.82 -3.63 13.74
CA ALA A 125 18.57 -3.88 14.44
C ALA A 125 17.45 -2.91 14.04
N PHE A 126 17.76 -1.68 13.57
CA PHE A 126 16.78 -0.63 13.44
C PHE A 126 16.82 0.07 12.07
N SER A 127 15.65 0.21 11.46
CA SER A 127 15.45 0.96 10.22
C SER A 127 14.15 1.75 10.27
N LEU A 128 14.15 2.90 9.62
CA LEU A 128 12.98 3.76 9.40
C LEU A 128 12.80 4.07 7.93
N GLN A 129 11.56 4.40 7.56
CA GLN A 129 11.21 4.89 6.24
C GLN A 129 10.17 6.00 6.33
N LEU A 130 10.28 6.96 5.43
CA LEU A 130 9.30 8.01 5.17
C LEU A 130 8.73 7.79 3.78
N MET A 131 7.41 7.91 3.63
CA MET A 131 6.69 7.49 2.43
C MET A 131 5.66 8.54 2.01
N PRO A 132 6.07 9.71 1.49
CA PRO A 132 5.12 10.61 0.85
C PRO A 132 4.52 9.96 -0.40
N GLY A 133 3.24 10.20 -0.63
CA GLY A 133 2.54 9.60 -1.74
C GLY A 133 1.21 10.27 -2.06
N GLU A 134 0.62 9.82 -3.14
CA GLU A 134 -0.66 10.28 -3.65
C GLU A 134 -1.45 9.09 -4.21
N VAL A 135 -2.76 9.15 -4.02
CA VAL A 135 -3.72 8.21 -4.62
C VAL A 135 -4.72 9.01 -5.43
N HIS A 136 -4.77 8.74 -6.74
CA HIS A 136 -5.75 9.29 -7.67
C HIS A 136 -6.85 8.27 -7.95
N ARG A 137 -8.11 8.71 -7.89
CA ARG A 137 -9.28 7.92 -8.29
C ARG A 137 -9.98 8.62 -9.43
N ASN A 138 -10.20 7.93 -10.53
CA ASN A 138 -10.89 8.50 -11.68
C ASN A 138 -12.35 8.86 -11.36
N LEU A 139 -12.97 8.14 -10.44
CA LEU A 139 -14.31 8.44 -9.94
C LEU A 139 -14.36 8.28 -8.42
N VAL A 140 -14.98 9.25 -7.76
CA VAL A 140 -15.24 9.27 -6.31
C VAL A 140 -16.71 9.02 -6.02
N GLU A 141 -16.99 8.56 -4.80
CA GLU A 141 -18.33 8.20 -4.37
C GLU A 141 -19.22 9.44 -4.18
N LEU A 142 -18.71 10.43 -3.48
CA LEU A 142 -19.39 11.69 -3.23
C LEU A 142 -18.83 12.79 -4.12
N ALA A 143 -19.70 13.69 -4.60
CA ALA A 143 -19.28 14.84 -5.40
C ALA A 143 -18.40 15.84 -4.62
N SER A 144 -18.43 15.78 -3.29
CA SER A 144 -17.60 16.56 -2.39
C SER A 144 -16.20 15.96 -2.17
N ASP A 145 -15.97 14.72 -2.58
CA ASP A 145 -14.70 14.06 -2.37
C ASP A 145 -13.70 14.48 -3.46
N HIS A 146 -12.43 14.58 -3.08
CA HIS A 146 -11.34 14.83 -4.01
C HIS A 146 -10.91 13.54 -4.71
N ASN A 147 -10.60 13.64 -6.01
CA ASN A 147 -10.02 12.53 -6.78
C ASN A 147 -8.61 12.20 -6.30
N ASP A 148 -7.88 13.24 -5.84
CA ASP A 148 -6.49 13.16 -5.41
C ASP A 148 -6.39 13.20 -3.89
N LEU A 149 -5.75 12.17 -3.32
CA LEU A 149 -5.52 12.03 -1.88
C LEU A 149 -4.03 11.99 -1.62
N VAL A 150 -3.49 13.13 -1.18
CA VAL A 150 -2.08 13.21 -0.75
C VAL A 150 -1.96 12.58 0.64
N ASN A 151 -0.90 11.83 0.83
CA ASN A 151 -0.63 11.16 2.10
C ASN A 151 0.86 11.14 2.44
N VAL A 152 1.17 10.90 3.70
CA VAL A 152 2.51 10.63 4.17
C VAL A 152 2.50 9.43 5.11
N GLY A 153 3.34 8.45 4.81
CA GLY A 153 3.56 7.30 5.65
C GLY A 153 4.88 7.38 6.41
N VAL A 154 4.89 6.84 7.62
CA VAL A 154 6.10 6.58 8.39
C VAL A 154 6.07 5.11 8.77
N GLY A 155 7.17 4.39 8.49
CA GLY A 155 7.29 2.98 8.83
C GLY A 155 8.62 2.69 9.50
N GLY A 156 8.63 1.69 10.37
CA GLY A 156 9.81 1.26 11.08
C GLY A 156 9.88 -0.25 11.25
N ARG A 157 11.10 -0.75 11.36
CA ARG A 157 11.37 -2.15 11.67
C ARG A 157 12.47 -2.24 12.71
N MET A 158 12.21 -3.03 13.76
CA MET A 158 13.15 -3.26 14.85
C MET A 158 13.32 -4.76 15.11
N LYS A 159 14.55 -5.25 15.01
CA LYS A 159 14.89 -6.59 15.42
C LYS A 159 14.94 -6.68 16.94
N LEU A 160 14.15 -7.57 17.52
CA LEU A 160 14.15 -7.85 18.95
C LEU A 160 15.12 -9.00 19.29
N SER A 161 15.33 -9.91 18.34
CA SER A 161 16.26 -11.03 18.48
C SER A 161 16.82 -11.44 17.11
N LYS A 162 17.64 -12.50 17.08
CA LYS A 162 18.15 -13.07 15.80
C LYS A 162 17.03 -13.60 14.89
N ARG A 163 15.86 -13.96 15.46
CA ARG A 163 14.75 -14.58 14.75
C ARG A 163 13.49 -13.72 14.71
N VAL A 164 13.36 -12.71 15.59
CA VAL A 164 12.13 -11.95 15.74
C VAL A 164 12.39 -10.48 15.43
N ALA A 165 11.59 -9.91 14.56
CA ALA A 165 11.52 -8.47 14.36
C ALA A 165 10.06 -7.98 14.40
N VAL A 166 9.88 -6.77 14.91
CA VAL A 166 8.60 -6.04 14.89
C VAL A 166 8.69 -4.98 13.81
N ASN A 167 7.62 -4.81 13.06
CA ASN A 167 7.47 -3.74 12.11
C ASN A 167 6.13 -3.03 12.32
N GLY A 168 6.08 -1.77 11.95
CA GLY A 168 4.87 -0.98 12.00
C GLY A 168 4.94 0.15 11.00
N GLU A 169 3.80 0.54 10.48
CA GLU A 169 3.66 1.71 9.60
C GLU A 169 2.37 2.44 9.90
N TYR A 170 2.42 3.75 9.73
CA TYR A 170 1.28 4.63 9.87
C TYR A 170 1.21 5.57 8.68
N PHE A 171 0.03 5.71 8.08
CA PHE A 171 -0.24 6.65 7.01
C PHE A 171 -1.22 7.72 7.47
N HIS A 172 -0.81 8.96 7.33
CA HIS A 172 -1.66 10.13 7.48
C HIS A 172 -2.12 10.62 6.11
N VAL A 173 -3.43 10.78 5.94
CA VAL A 173 -4.03 11.29 4.70
C VAL A 173 -4.43 12.74 4.90
N PHE A 174 -3.89 13.64 4.08
CA PHE A 174 -4.25 15.05 4.08
C PHE A 174 -5.55 15.24 3.31
N ARG A 175 -6.62 15.53 4.03
CA ARG A 175 -7.95 15.69 3.45
C ARG A 175 -8.81 16.60 4.30
N GLU A 176 -9.75 17.28 3.67
CA GLU A 176 -10.91 17.83 4.34
C GLU A 176 -11.82 16.68 4.75
N ARG A 177 -12.55 16.82 5.87
CA ARG A 177 -13.29 15.75 6.54
C ARG A 177 -14.17 14.94 5.59
N SER A 178 -13.69 13.78 5.13
CA SER A 178 -14.51 12.75 4.50
C SER A 178 -14.65 11.57 5.46
N PRO A 179 -15.86 11.07 5.73
CA PRO A 179 -16.06 9.91 6.59
C PRO A 179 -15.55 8.61 5.97
N LEU A 180 -15.31 8.59 4.66
CA LEU A 180 -14.98 7.38 3.91
C LEU A 180 -13.51 6.98 3.98
N PHE A 181 -12.62 7.88 4.40
CA PHE A 181 -11.18 7.61 4.44
C PHE A 181 -10.62 7.86 5.83
N THR A 182 -9.93 6.88 6.36
CA THR A 182 -9.27 6.94 7.66
C THR A 182 -7.76 6.80 7.50
N ASN A 183 -7.01 7.32 8.45
CA ASN A 183 -5.58 7.02 8.55
C ASN A 183 -5.40 5.52 8.77
N SER A 184 -4.34 4.94 8.23
CA SER A 184 -4.08 3.50 8.40
C SER A 184 -2.90 3.24 9.32
N LEU A 185 -3.05 2.25 10.18
CA LEU A 185 -2.00 1.72 11.04
C LEU A 185 -1.84 0.24 10.74
N SER A 186 -0.61 -0.18 10.47
CA SER A 186 -0.27 -1.59 10.28
C SER A 186 0.80 -1.99 11.29
N LEU A 187 0.64 -3.17 11.89
CA LEU A 187 1.61 -3.77 12.78
C LEU A 187 1.91 -5.19 12.31
N GLY A 188 3.16 -5.63 12.43
CA GLY A 188 3.57 -6.93 11.98
C GLY A 188 4.77 -7.49 12.75
N PHE A 189 4.94 -8.80 12.62
CA PHE A 189 6.06 -9.55 13.17
C PHE A 189 6.69 -10.39 12.06
N ASP A 190 8.01 -10.37 12.00
CA ASP A 190 8.80 -11.31 11.20
C ASP A 190 9.44 -12.33 12.15
N ILE A 191 9.36 -13.61 11.83
CA ILE A 191 9.92 -14.73 12.61
C ILE A 191 10.87 -15.54 11.74
#